data_8f0901a4a2df31801f1cadf9f87739f7
#
_entry.id   8f0901a4a2df31801f1cadf9f87739f7
#
_cell.length_a   1.000
_cell.length_b   1.000
_cell.length_c   1.000
_cell.angle_alpha   90.00
_cell.angle_beta   90.00
_cell.angle_gamma   90.00
#
_symmetry.space_group_name_H-M   'P 1'
#
loop_
_entity.id
_entity.type
_entity.pdbx_description
1 polymer ?
#
loop_
_entity_poly.entity_id
_entity_poly.type
_entity_poly.pdbx_seq_one_letter_code
_entity_poly.pdbx_strand_id
1 'polypeptide(L)'
;MLKRISGLIGFVILSFTVATYAQLAVGDWQIYTSTGTPVKVIDTPERVYYVSGRSLFGFDKETEEMESYSKNNILNDIDIANIYYNYDKKYLVIVYANSNVDILHDNGKVFNIPDIKNAILTTAKGINDVKFYGDRIYLATDFGIVVLNDKKNEVSESYNYGKKISLIGACDKYWFFVADDGLYYINSDAIKYDIAKWVLLDDVPGTTIYALMPFNDKYLFYSKGGNLHFLDINNGLSLLGTLN
;
A
#
# COMPACT_ATOMS: atom_id res chain seq x y z
N MET A 1 -62.25 -13.29 36.31
CA MET A 1 -62.20 -12.74 34.95
C MET A 1 -61.15 -11.65 34.78
N LEU A 2 -60.98 -10.71 35.71
CA LEU A 2 -59.99 -9.62 35.64
C LEU A 2 -58.52 -10.08 35.58
N LYS A 3 -58.09 -11.16 36.28
CA LYS A 3 -56.67 -11.64 36.25
C LYS A 3 -56.22 -12.21 34.91
N ARG A 4 -57.15 -12.71 34.09
CA ARG A 4 -56.83 -13.22 32.74
C ARG A 4 -56.68 -12.11 31.70
N ILE A 5 -57.39 -11.01 31.91
CA ILE A 5 -57.30 -9.81 31.03
C ILE A 5 -56.00 -9.08 31.26
N SER A 6 -55.54 -8.95 32.56
CA SER A 6 -54.24 -8.33 32.87
C SER A 6 -53.04 -9.04 32.26
N GLY A 7 -53.09 -10.41 32.20
CA GLY A 7 -52.04 -11.20 31.56
C GLY A 7 -51.98 -11.01 30.03
N LEU A 8 -53.15 -10.88 29.39
CA LEU A 8 -53.21 -10.66 27.94
C LEU A 8 -52.74 -9.28 27.53
N ILE A 9 -53.05 -8.25 28.30
CA ILE A 9 -52.57 -6.86 28.08
C ILE A 9 -51.08 -6.80 28.30
N GLY A 10 -50.50 -7.45 29.31
CA GLY A 10 -49.07 -7.54 29.54
C GLY A 10 -48.32 -8.23 28.38
N PHE A 11 -48.90 -9.30 27.80
CA PHE A 11 -48.30 -9.99 26.66
C PHE A 11 -48.32 -9.14 25.37
N VAL A 12 -49.41 -8.41 25.12
CA VAL A 12 -49.55 -7.52 23.98
C VAL A 12 -48.56 -6.32 24.06
N ILE A 13 -48.34 -5.78 25.25
CA ILE A 13 -47.38 -4.71 25.47
C ILE A 13 -45.94 -5.23 25.26
N LEU A 14 -45.62 -6.44 25.69
CA LEU A 14 -44.28 -7.02 25.51
C LEU A 14 -43.96 -7.36 24.04
N SER A 15 -44.96 -7.65 23.23
CA SER A 15 -44.77 -7.97 21.80
C SER A 15 -44.56 -6.71 20.92
N PHE A 16 -44.88 -5.52 21.41
CA PHE A 16 -44.64 -4.27 20.67
C PHE A 16 -43.23 -3.66 20.89
N THR A 17 -42.42 -4.17 21.79
CA THR A 17 -41.11 -3.61 22.12
C THR A 17 -39.96 -4.23 21.31
N VAL A 18 -40.18 -5.11 20.35
CA VAL A 18 -39.13 -5.87 19.67
C VAL A 18 -38.91 -5.46 18.21
N ALA A 19 -39.47 -4.37 17.72
CA ALA A 19 -39.30 -3.93 16.35
C ALA A 19 -38.89 -2.45 16.27
N THR A 20 -37.83 -2.05 17.00
CA THR A 20 -37.10 -0.84 16.61
C THR A 20 -36.06 -1.24 15.55
N TYR A 21 -36.48 -1.37 14.32
CA TYR A 21 -35.54 -1.15 13.21
C TYR A 21 -35.02 0.25 13.36
N ALA A 22 -33.70 0.39 13.51
CA ALA A 22 -33.07 1.69 13.47
C ALA A 22 -33.31 2.29 12.08
N GLN A 23 -34.39 3.04 11.92
CA GLN A 23 -34.56 3.87 10.75
C GLN A 23 -33.51 4.99 10.85
N LEU A 24 -32.73 5.15 9.79
CA LEU A 24 -31.86 6.31 9.64
C LEU A 24 -32.65 7.59 9.91
N ALA A 25 -32.15 8.49 10.74
CA ALA A 25 -32.77 9.77 10.98
C ALA A 25 -32.91 10.53 9.66
N VAL A 26 -34.00 11.32 9.53
CA VAL A 26 -34.21 12.14 8.32
C VAL A 26 -33.06 13.13 8.19
N GLY A 27 -32.24 12.97 7.15
CA GLY A 27 -31.01 13.75 6.92
C GLY A 27 -29.71 12.99 7.11
N ASP A 28 -29.74 11.75 7.63
CA ASP A 28 -28.57 10.88 7.67
C ASP A 28 -28.33 10.28 6.28
N TRP A 29 -27.10 10.38 5.83
CA TRP A 29 -26.65 9.81 4.58
C TRP A 29 -25.88 8.52 4.84
N GLN A 30 -26.38 7.41 4.31
CA GLN A 30 -25.62 6.15 4.32
C GLN A 30 -24.94 5.98 2.96
N ILE A 31 -23.62 5.87 2.98
CA ILE A 31 -22.84 5.61 1.77
C ILE A 31 -22.80 4.10 1.55
N TYR A 32 -23.43 3.65 0.48
CA TYR A 32 -23.31 2.27 0.02
C TYR A 32 -22.13 2.20 -0.95
N THR A 33 -20.99 1.71 -0.47
CA THR A 33 -19.85 1.42 -1.32
C THR A 33 -19.95 0.00 -1.86
N SER A 34 -19.68 -0.17 -3.15
CA SER A 34 -19.62 -1.52 -3.76
C SER A 34 -18.44 -2.28 -3.17
N THR A 35 -18.73 -3.40 -2.51
CA THR A 35 -17.72 -4.32 -1.97
C THR A 35 -17.28 -5.35 -3.01
N GLY A 36 -17.18 -4.96 -4.28
CA GLY A 36 -16.81 -5.84 -5.38
C GLY A 36 -15.52 -6.66 -5.15
N THR A 37 -15.02 -7.30 -6.18
CA THR A 37 -13.81 -8.14 -6.08
C THR A 37 -12.60 -7.31 -5.62
N PRO A 38 -11.93 -7.67 -4.51
CA PRO A 38 -10.75 -6.96 -4.04
C PRO A 38 -9.58 -7.15 -5.01
N VAL A 39 -8.88 -6.05 -5.29
CA VAL A 39 -7.69 -6.03 -6.16
C VAL A 39 -6.39 -6.07 -5.35
N LYS A 40 -6.44 -5.68 -4.09
CA LYS A 40 -5.32 -5.72 -3.15
C LYS A 40 -5.83 -6.01 -1.75
N VAL A 41 -5.17 -6.92 -1.07
CA VAL A 41 -5.47 -7.28 0.33
C VAL A 41 -4.17 -7.22 1.13
N ILE A 42 -4.23 -6.67 2.33
CA ILE A 42 -3.12 -6.65 3.31
C ILE A 42 -3.67 -7.14 4.64
N ASP A 43 -3.07 -8.21 5.14
CA ASP A 43 -3.35 -8.73 6.48
C ASP A 43 -2.39 -8.08 7.48
N THR A 44 -2.92 -7.38 8.49
CA THR A 44 -2.15 -6.81 9.61
C THR A 44 -2.52 -7.52 10.91
N PRO A 45 -1.80 -7.30 12.02
CA PRO A 45 -2.15 -7.92 13.29
C PRO A 45 -3.59 -7.62 13.75
N GLU A 46 -4.03 -6.38 13.62
CA GLU A 46 -5.33 -5.91 14.12
C GLU A 46 -6.43 -5.93 13.06
N ARG A 47 -6.09 -5.70 11.77
CA ARG A 47 -7.07 -5.50 10.69
C ARG A 47 -6.67 -6.18 9.39
N VAL A 48 -7.67 -6.48 8.57
CA VAL A 48 -7.46 -6.81 7.15
C VAL A 48 -7.91 -5.62 6.32
N TYR A 49 -6.95 -4.98 5.65
CA TYR A 49 -7.25 -3.92 4.69
C TYR A 49 -7.41 -4.49 3.29
N TYR A 50 -8.39 -3.98 2.54
CA TYR A 50 -8.51 -4.32 1.13
C TYR A 50 -9.03 -3.16 0.29
N VAL A 51 -8.58 -3.12 -0.97
CA VAL A 51 -9.04 -2.15 -1.98
C VAL A 51 -9.99 -2.85 -2.93
N SER A 52 -11.18 -2.32 -3.08
CA SER A 52 -12.20 -2.80 -4.01
C SER A 52 -12.92 -1.62 -4.64
N GLY A 53 -13.12 -1.64 -5.96
CA GLY A 53 -13.77 -0.54 -6.68
C GLY A 53 -13.10 0.83 -6.45
N ARG A 54 -11.78 0.86 -6.22
CA ARG A 54 -10.96 2.05 -5.88
C ARG A 54 -11.25 2.68 -4.51
N SER A 55 -11.97 1.97 -3.63
CA SER A 55 -12.24 2.36 -2.24
C SER A 55 -11.47 1.45 -1.29
N LEU A 56 -11.12 1.95 -0.10
CA LEU A 56 -10.45 1.22 0.96
C LEU A 56 -11.48 0.75 1.99
N PHE A 57 -11.32 -0.49 2.40
CA PHE A 57 -12.08 -1.11 3.48
C PHE A 57 -11.11 -1.71 4.50
N GLY A 58 -11.53 -1.73 5.75
CA GLY A 58 -10.84 -2.41 6.84
C GLY A 58 -11.80 -3.34 7.58
N PHE A 59 -11.38 -4.58 7.80
CA PHE A 59 -12.05 -5.51 8.67
C PHE A 59 -11.28 -5.57 9.99
N ASP A 60 -11.88 -5.14 11.07
CA ASP A 60 -11.32 -5.24 12.41
C ASP A 60 -11.47 -6.66 12.94
N LYS A 61 -10.35 -7.28 13.33
CA LYS A 61 -10.33 -8.69 13.72
C LYS A 61 -10.86 -8.95 15.14
N GLU A 62 -10.88 -7.93 16.00
CA GLU A 62 -11.36 -8.05 17.37
C GLU A 62 -12.87 -7.85 17.45
N THR A 63 -13.39 -6.81 16.77
CA THR A 63 -14.83 -6.49 16.77
C THR A 63 -15.61 -7.19 15.67
N GLU A 64 -14.93 -7.76 14.67
CA GLU A 64 -15.50 -8.34 13.44
C GLU A 64 -16.32 -7.32 12.62
N GLU A 65 -16.02 -6.04 12.78
CA GLU A 65 -16.72 -4.96 12.09
C GLU A 65 -15.98 -4.53 10.81
N MET A 66 -16.77 -4.09 9.83
CA MET A 66 -16.29 -3.53 8.58
C MET A 66 -16.32 -2.01 8.61
N GLU A 67 -15.20 -1.39 8.33
CA GLU A 67 -15.08 0.05 8.14
C GLU A 67 -14.81 0.40 6.67
N SER A 68 -15.35 1.52 6.20
CA SER A 68 -15.03 2.08 4.90
C SER A 68 -14.27 3.38 5.06
N TYR A 69 -13.20 3.51 4.28
CA TYR A 69 -12.35 4.70 4.29
C TYR A 69 -12.49 5.43 2.94
N SER A 70 -12.85 6.69 2.99
CA SER A 70 -13.12 7.49 1.81
C SER A 70 -12.79 8.95 2.05
N LYS A 71 -12.81 9.76 0.98
CA LYS A 71 -12.67 11.20 1.08
C LYS A 71 -13.78 11.88 1.90
N ASN A 72 -14.93 11.22 2.06
CA ASN A 72 -16.05 11.76 2.83
C ASN A 72 -15.85 11.60 4.34
N ASN A 73 -14.92 10.77 4.79
CA ASN A 73 -14.63 10.60 6.21
C ASN A 73 -13.19 11.01 6.57
N ILE A 74 -12.17 10.25 6.21
CA ILE A 74 -10.80 10.51 6.70
C ILE A 74 -9.75 10.62 5.60
N LEU A 75 -9.99 10.13 4.38
CA LEU A 75 -9.00 10.16 3.30
C LEU A 75 -8.97 11.52 2.59
N ASN A 76 -7.83 11.85 1.99
CA ASN A 76 -7.64 13.15 1.34
C ASN A 76 -7.91 13.13 -0.16
N ASP A 77 -8.06 11.93 -0.76
CA ASP A 77 -8.33 11.79 -2.19
C ASP A 77 -9.25 10.60 -2.50
N ILE A 78 -9.49 10.40 -3.79
CA ILE A 78 -10.28 9.30 -4.37
C ILE A 78 -9.39 8.46 -5.28
N ASP A 79 -9.92 7.36 -5.83
CA ASP A 79 -9.22 6.49 -6.79
C ASP A 79 -7.91 5.91 -6.24
N ILE A 80 -8.03 5.06 -5.24
CA ILE A 80 -6.89 4.36 -4.65
C ILE A 80 -6.30 3.40 -5.68
N ALA A 81 -5.02 3.59 -5.99
CA ALA A 81 -4.26 2.76 -6.92
C ALA A 81 -3.62 1.55 -6.23
N ASN A 82 -3.08 1.75 -5.02
CA ASN A 82 -2.44 0.69 -4.26
C ASN A 82 -2.35 1.03 -2.77
N ILE A 83 -2.10 0.01 -1.94
CA ILE A 83 -1.85 0.16 -0.51
C ILE A 83 -0.62 -0.65 -0.10
N TYR A 84 0.10 -0.18 0.93
CA TYR A 84 1.30 -0.82 1.47
C TYR A 84 1.32 -0.64 2.99
N TYR A 85 1.66 -1.66 3.75
CA TYR A 85 1.66 -1.59 5.21
C TYR A 85 3.07 -1.74 5.79
N ASN A 86 3.43 -0.85 6.70
CA ASN A 86 4.65 -0.95 7.48
C ASN A 86 4.35 -1.72 8.78
N TYR A 87 4.79 -2.98 8.84
CA TYR A 87 4.54 -3.86 9.99
C TYR A 87 5.32 -3.46 11.24
N ASP A 88 6.49 -2.82 11.08
CA ASP A 88 7.32 -2.40 12.21
C ASP A 88 6.75 -1.16 12.91
N LYS A 89 6.17 -0.25 12.14
CA LYS A 89 5.68 1.05 12.63
C LYS A 89 4.17 1.19 12.62
N LYS A 90 3.46 0.16 12.15
CA LYS A 90 2.01 0.04 12.19
C LYS A 90 1.28 1.22 11.53
N TYR A 91 1.54 1.44 10.24
CA TYR A 91 0.80 2.38 9.42
C TYR A 91 0.63 1.89 7.98
N LEU A 92 -0.44 2.32 7.35
CA LEU A 92 -0.77 2.04 5.96
C LEU A 92 -0.39 3.24 5.10
N VAL A 93 0.35 3.01 4.01
CA VAL A 93 0.56 3.99 2.94
C VAL A 93 -0.46 3.74 1.85
N ILE A 94 -1.25 4.75 1.54
CA ILE A 94 -2.30 4.72 0.52
C ILE A 94 -1.82 5.57 -0.65
N VAL A 95 -1.68 4.94 -1.81
CA VAL A 95 -1.25 5.60 -3.05
C VAL A 95 -2.47 5.80 -3.94
N TYR A 96 -2.69 7.03 -4.38
CA TYR A 96 -3.78 7.37 -5.28
C TYR A 96 -3.34 7.42 -6.75
N ALA A 97 -4.28 7.21 -7.66
CA ALA A 97 -4.01 7.24 -9.11
C ALA A 97 -3.45 8.58 -9.61
N ASN A 98 -3.71 9.67 -8.91
CA ASN A 98 -3.18 11.01 -9.21
C ASN A 98 -1.83 11.30 -8.50
N SER A 99 -1.19 10.28 -7.91
CA SER A 99 0.09 10.37 -7.20
C SER A 99 0.04 11.16 -5.88
N ASN A 100 -1.15 11.39 -5.34
CA ASN A 100 -1.29 11.78 -3.94
C ASN A 100 -0.95 10.60 -3.04
N VAL A 101 -0.53 10.86 -1.80
CA VAL A 101 -0.21 9.82 -0.81
C VAL A 101 -0.85 10.18 0.52
N ASP A 102 -1.50 9.21 1.16
CA ASP A 102 -1.91 9.30 2.56
C ASP A 102 -1.14 8.26 3.39
N ILE A 103 -0.80 8.63 4.63
CA ILE A 103 -0.29 7.72 5.65
C ILE A 103 -1.35 7.60 6.73
N LEU A 104 -1.99 6.43 6.80
CA LEU A 104 -3.01 6.11 7.81
C LEU A 104 -2.37 5.29 8.93
N HIS A 105 -2.33 5.85 10.13
CA HIS A 105 -1.85 5.17 11.33
C HIS A 105 -2.96 4.34 11.98
N ASP A 106 -2.60 3.30 12.73
CA ASP A 106 -3.55 2.42 13.43
C ASP A 106 -4.46 3.15 14.43
N ASN A 107 -4.04 4.32 14.91
CA ASN A 107 -4.86 5.20 15.76
C ASN A 107 -5.91 6.03 14.98
N GLY A 108 -6.07 5.78 13.69
CA GLY A 108 -7.01 6.47 12.80
C GLY A 108 -6.53 7.84 12.28
N LYS A 109 -5.33 8.29 12.65
CA LYS A 109 -4.80 9.57 12.18
C LYS A 109 -4.26 9.42 10.75
N VAL A 110 -4.64 10.35 9.87
CA VAL A 110 -4.20 10.40 8.48
C VAL A 110 -3.32 11.63 8.25
N PHE A 111 -2.19 11.43 7.56
CA PHE A 111 -1.33 12.51 7.07
C PHE A 111 -1.30 12.48 5.55
N ASN A 112 -1.58 13.61 4.92
CA ASN A 112 -1.54 13.76 3.47
C ASN A 112 -0.20 14.33 3.00
N ILE A 113 0.36 13.73 1.95
CA ILE A 113 1.60 14.17 1.30
C ILE A 113 1.30 14.38 -0.20
N PRO A 114 0.87 15.60 -0.58
CA PRO A 114 0.46 15.89 -1.95
C PRO A 114 1.61 16.33 -2.87
N ASP A 115 2.85 16.26 -2.42
CA ASP A 115 4.02 16.84 -3.07
C ASP A 115 4.22 16.33 -4.50
N ILE A 116 4.12 15.01 -4.73
CA ILE A 116 4.26 14.42 -6.07
C ILE A 116 3.09 14.83 -6.95
N LYS A 117 1.86 14.78 -6.42
CA LYS A 117 0.65 15.22 -7.12
C LYS A 117 0.79 16.67 -7.61
N ASN A 118 1.30 17.56 -6.74
CA ASN A 118 1.42 18.99 -7.01
C ASN A 118 2.69 19.37 -7.76
N ALA A 119 3.68 18.48 -7.86
CA ALA A 119 4.92 18.75 -8.58
C ALA A 119 4.65 19.09 -10.06
N ILE A 120 5.35 20.10 -10.57
CA ILE A 120 5.30 20.46 -12.00
C ILE A 120 6.40 19.68 -12.72
N LEU A 121 6.02 18.57 -13.36
CA LEU A 121 6.92 17.71 -14.12
C LEU A 121 6.42 17.58 -15.56
N THR A 122 7.36 17.43 -16.49
CA THR A 122 7.07 17.17 -17.91
C THR A 122 6.81 15.68 -18.19
N THR A 123 7.11 14.82 -17.23
CA THR A 123 6.91 13.36 -17.30
C THR A 123 5.71 12.92 -16.49
N ALA A 124 5.26 11.68 -16.69
CA ALA A 124 4.28 11.04 -15.81
C ALA A 124 4.82 11.00 -14.36
N LYS A 125 3.91 10.95 -13.39
CA LYS A 125 4.21 11.00 -11.95
C LYS A 125 3.78 9.75 -11.20
N GLY A 126 3.30 8.71 -11.88
CA GLY A 126 2.78 7.50 -11.26
C GLY A 126 3.72 6.94 -10.20
N ILE A 127 3.15 6.43 -9.11
CA ILE A 127 3.88 5.72 -8.06
C ILE A 127 3.65 4.22 -8.29
N ASN A 128 4.73 3.48 -8.52
CA ASN A 128 4.68 2.10 -8.99
C ASN A 128 4.93 1.08 -7.88
N ASP A 129 5.80 1.42 -6.89
CA ASP A 129 6.12 0.55 -5.75
C ASP A 129 6.47 1.40 -4.52
N VAL A 130 6.28 0.82 -3.33
CA VAL A 130 6.62 1.43 -2.04
C VAL A 130 7.39 0.44 -1.19
N LYS A 131 8.52 0.88 -0.62
CA LYS A 131 9.31 0.11 0.34
C LYS A 131 9.64 0.94 1.57
N PHE A 132 9.72 0.24 2.69
CA PHE A 132 10.07 0.81 3.99
C PHE A 132 11.49 0.42 4.36
N TYR A 133 12.31 1.39 4.75
CA TYR A 133 13.66 1.13 5.23
C TYR A 133 14.04 2.17 6.29
N GLY A 134 14.23 1.71 7.52
CA GLY A 134 14.44 2.59 8.67
C GLY A 134 13.28 3.56 8.90
N ASP A 135 13.59 4.86 8.99
CA ASP A 135 12.61 5.94 9.15
C ASP A 135 12.16 6.55 7.81
N ARG A 136 12.33 5.83 6.72
CA ARG A 136 12.06 6.34 5.38
C ARG A 136 11.11 5.43 4.60
N ILE A 137 10.30 6.08 3.78
CA ILE A 137 9.42 5.44 2.80
C ILE A 137 9.96 5.77 1.41
N TYR A 138 10.31 4.76 0.65
CA TYR A 138 10.83 4.90 -0.70
C TYR A 138 9.73 4.62 -1.71
N LEU A 139 9.47 5.58 -2.58
CA LEU A 139 8.47 5.52 -3.63
C LEU A 139 9.17 5.37 -4.98
N ALA A 140 8.98 4.25 -5.66
CA ALA A 140 9.37 4.08 -7.05
C ALA A 140 8.37 4.82 -7.94
N THR A 141 8.84 5.73 -8.79
CA THR A 141 7.98 6.59 -9.60
C THR A 141 8.30 6.51 -11.09
N ASP A 142 7.44 7.11 -11.92
CA ASP A 142 7.66 7.18 -13.37
C ASP A 142 8.85 8.06 -13.77
N PHE A 143 9.48 8.78 -12.83
CA PHE A 143 10.62 9.65 -13.09
C PHE A 143 11.87 9.35 -12.25
N GLY A 144 11.77 8.42 -11.29
CA GLY A 144 12.86 8.08 -10.40
C GLY A 144 12.38 7.60 -9.04
N ILE A 145 13.05 8.01 -7.95
CA ILE A 145 12.73 7.61 -6.58
C ILE A 145 12.45 8.86 -5.74
N VAL A 146 11.34 8.85 -5.02
CA VAL A 146 11.01 9.86 -4.00
C VAL A 146 11.09 9.22 -2.62
N VAL A 147 11.72 9.93 -1.67
CA VAL A 147 11.90 9.45 -0.30
C VAL A 147 11.10 10.32 0.64
N LEU A 148 10.23 9.71 1.43
CA LEU A 148 9.50 10.39 2.49
C LEU A 148 10.15 10.11 3.84
N ASN A 149 10.11 11.10 4.73
CA ASN A 149 10.42 10.94 6.14
C ASN A 149 9.11 10.61 6.87
N ASP A 150 8.99 9.42 7.44
CA ASP A 150 7.75 8.95 8.07
C ASP A 150 7.46 9.62 9.42
N LYS A 151 8.48 10.17 10.11
CA LYS A 151 8.30 10.92 11.36
C LYS A 151 7.76 12.32 11.13
N LYS A 152 8.18 12.95 10.01
CA LYS A 152 7.78 14.31 9.66
C LYS A 152 6.59 14.37 8.70
N ASN A 153 6.27 13.23 8.06
CA ASN A 153 5.25 13.11 7.02
C ASN A 153 5.46 14.11 5.87
N GLU A 154 6.68 14.16 5.36
CA GLU A 154 7.09 15.08 4.28
C GLU A 154 8.05 14.38 3.31
N VAL A 155 8.18 14.93 2.09
CA VAL A 155 9.23 14.53 1.16
C VAL A 155 10.57 14.99 1.72
N SER A 156 11.50 14.05 1.91
CA SER A 156 12.87 14.34 2.36
C SER A 156 13.87 14.43 1.21
N GLU A 157 13.70 13.59 0.20
CA GLU A 157 14.64 13.51 -0.94
C GLU A 157 13.86 13.14 -2.22
N SER A 158 14.37 13.57 -3.37
CA SER A 158 13.85 13.20 -4.67
C SER A 158 15.00 12.96 -5.65
N TYR A 159 15.06 11.76 -6.21
CA TYR A 159 16.07 11.35 -7.18
C TYR A 159 15.41 11.25 -8.55
N ASN A 160 15.49 12.31 -9.33
CA ASN A 160 14.95 12.32 -10.69
C ASN A 160 15.98 11.71 -11.65
N TYR A 161 15.73 10.50 -12.09
CA TYR A 161 16.57 9.79 -13.05
C TYR A 161 16.11 9.97 -14.50
N GLY A 162 14.97 10.63 -14.73
CA GLY A 162 14.33 10.68 -16.05
C GLY A 162 13.89 9.31 -16.56
N LYS A 163 13.73 8.34 -15.67
CA LYS A 163 13.50 6.92 -15.95
C LYS A 163 12.39 6.39 -15.05
N LYS A 164 11.47 5.64 -15.63
CA LYS A 164 10.45 4.94 -14.87
C LYS A 164 11.07 3.81 -14.05
N ILE A 165 10.80 3.83 -12.75
CA ILE A 165 11.17 2.78 -11.81
C ILE A 165 9.91 2.00 -11.46
N SER A 166 9.90 0.70 -11.73
CA SER A 166 8.74 -0.18 -11.48
C SER A 166 8.77 -0.83 -10.11
N LEU A 167 9.97 -1.18 -9.62
CA LEU A 167 10.18 -1.80 -8.31
C LEU A 167 11.43 -1.24 -7.66
N ILE A 168 11.44 -1.24 -6.32
CA ILE A 168 12.61 -0.86 -5.52
C ILE A 168 12.84 -1.91 -4.42
N GLY A 169 14.09 -2.12 -4.03
CA GLY A 169 14.47 -3.01 -2.95
C GLY A 169 15.81 -2.65 -2.34
N ALA A 170 16.03 -3.09 -1.11
CA ALA A 170 17.30 -2.89 -0.41
C ALA A 170 17.64 -4.09 0.46
N CYS A 171 18.93 -4.33 0.64
CA CYS A 171 19.52 -5.14 1.69
C CYS A 171 20.68 -4.38 2.33
N ASP A 172 21.41 -5.00 3.26
CA ASP A 172 22.46 -4.31 4.01
C ASP A 172 23.55 -3.73 3.11
N LYS A 173 23.92 -4.46 2.04
CA LYS A 173 25.02 -4.07 1.15
C LYS A 173 24.59 -3.27 -0.06
N TYR A 174 23.38 -3.47 -0.58
CA TYR A 174 22.96 -2.96 -1.87
C TYR A 174 21.55 -2.38 -1.87
N TRP A 175 21.37 -1.39 -2.72
CA TRP A 175 20.06 -0.94 -3.20
C TRP A 175 19.84 -1.42 -4.61
N PHE A 176 18.58 -1.68 -4.95
CA PHE A 176 18.14 -2.16 -6.24
C PHE A 176 16.96 -1.35 -6.73
N PHE A 177 16.87 -1.17 -8.03
CA PHE A 177 15.63 -0.81 -8.69
C PHE A 177 15.48 -1.53 -10.04
N VAL A 178 14.23 -1.69 -10.45
CA VAL A 178 13.87 -2.23 -11.76
C VAL A 178 13.33 -1.10 -12.62
N ALA A 179 13.90 -0.95 -13.81
CA ALA A 179 13.42 -0.06 -14.85
C ALA A 179 13.08 -0.88 -16.12
N ASP A 180 12.56 -0.21 -17.15
CA ASP A 180 12.15 -0.88 -18.40
C ASP A 180 13.31 -1.59 -19.10
N ASP A 181 14.53 -1.10 -18.94
CA ASP A 181 15.76 -1.64 -19.53
C ASP A 181 16.49 -2.66 -18.64
N GLY A 182 16.06 -2.90 -17.40
CA GLY A 182 16.61 -3.97 -16.57
C GLY A 182 16.66 -3.68 -15.07
N LEU A 183 17.42 -4.53 -14.37
CA LEU A 183 17.66 -4.43 -12.94
C LEU A 183 18.97 -3.68 -12.69
N TYR A 184 18.88 -2.63 -11.87
CA TYR A 184 20.01 -1.82 -11.44
C TYR A 184 20.34 -2.05 -9.96
N TYR A 185 21.62 -1.91 -9.62
CA TYR A 185 22.06 -1.94 -8.23
C TYR A 185 23.11 -0.85 -7.93
N ILE A 186 23.25 -0.53 -6.64
CA ILE A 186 24.28 0.36 -6.11
C ILE A 186 24.64 -0.08 -4.69
N ASN A 187 25.87 0.15 -4.26
CA ASN A 187 26.26 -0.04 -2.86
C ASN A 187 25.45 0.85 -1.92
N SER A 188 25.06 0.33 -0.75
CA SER A 188 24.17 1.05 0.19
C SER A 188 24.76 2.35 0.72
N ASP A 189 26.08 2.45 0.81
CA ASP A 189 26.85 3.64 1.23
C ASP A 189 27.16 4.61 0.10
N ALA A 190 26.87 4.24 -1.16
CA ALA A 190 27.13 5.11 -2.31
C ALA A 190 26.06 6.21 -2.46
N ILE A 191 26.41 7.21 -3.25
CA ILE A 191 25.56 8.36 -3.56
C ILE A 191 24.42 7.95 -4.50
N LYS A 192 23.21 7.78 -3.98
CA LYS A 192 22.04 7.24 -4.70
C LYS A 192 21.40 8.21 -5.70
N TYR A 193 21.54 9.53 -5.51
CA TYR A 193 20.94 10.50 -6.43
C TYR A 193 21.63 10.58 -7.80
N ASP A 194 22.85 10.05 -7.93
CA ASP A 194 23.59 10.03 -9.20
C ASP A 194 23.30 8.73 -9.94
N ILE A 195 22.46 8.79 -10.98
CA ILE A 195 22.10 7.61 -11.80
C ILE A 195 23.33 6.95 -12.44
N ALA A 196 24.40 7.69 -12.73
CA ALA A 196 25.61 7.14 -13.33
C ALA A 196 26.40 6.23 -12.38
N LYS A 197 26.10 6.23 -11.09
CA LYS A 197 26.66 5.32 -10.09
C LYS A 197 25.93 4.00 -9.99
N TRP A 198 24.74 3.93 -10.53
CA TRP A 198 23.97 2.69 -10.58
C TRP A 198 24.49 1.79 -11.71
N VAL A 199 24.62 0.53 -11.41
CA VAL A 199 25.15 -0.48 -12.33
C VAL A 199 23.98 -1.32 -12.83
N LEU A 200 23.84 -1.42 -14.16
CA LEU A 200 22.91 -2.36 -14.80
C LEU A 200 23.43 -3.79 -14.66
N LEU A 201 22.59 -4.71 -14.30
CA LEU A 201 22.90 -6.13 -14.18
C LEU A 201 22.70 -6.81 -15.53
N ASP A 202 23.80 -7.05 -16.23
CA ASP A 202 23.77 -7.55 -17.63
C ASP A 202 23.17 -8.95 -17.80
N ASP A 203 23.29 -9.81 -16.79
CA ASP A 203 22.82 -11.20 -16.85
C ASP A 203 21.34 -11.37 -16.49
N VAL A 204 20.62 -10.30 -16.19
CA VAL A 204 19.19 -10.35 -15.92
C VAL A 204 18.44 -10.20 -17.25
N PRO A 205 17.68 -11.24 -17.69
CA PRO A 205 16.93 -11.14 -18.93
C PRO A 205 16.05 -9.88 -18.95
N GLY A 206 16.07 -9.13 -20.05
CA GLY A 206 15.28 -7.90 -20.25
C GLY A 206 13.77 -8.14 -20.31
N THR A 207 13.27 -9.04 -19.46
CA THR A 207 11.86 -9.37 -19.29
C THR A 207 11.28 -8.61 -18.12
N THR A 208 9.98 -8.38 -18.12
CA THR A 208 9.29 -7.72 -17.01
C THR A 208 9.50 -8.46 -15.69
N ILE A 209 10.08 -7.80 -14.71
CA ILE A 209 10.23 -8.30 -13.34
C ILE A 209 8.99 -7.89 -12.56
N TYR A 210 8.30 -8.85 -11.92
CA TYR A 210 7.04 -8.60 -11.21
C TYR A 210 7.21 -8.43 -9.71
N ALA A 211 8.27 -8.99 -9.14
CA ALA A 211 8.55 -8.88 -7.70
C ALA A 211 10.04 -8.85 -7.44
N LEU A 212 10.43 -8.11 -6.40
CA LEU A 212 11.79 -8.01 -5.88
C LEU A 212 11.71 -8.15 -4.36
N MET A 213 12.20 -9.27 -3.81
CA MET A 213 12.09 -9.60 -2.39
C MET A 213 13.42 -10.08 -1.83
N PRO A 214 13.82 -9.63 -0.64
CA PRO A 214 14.97 -10.17 0.07
C PRO A 214 14.68 -11.59 0.58
N PHE A 215 15.64 -12.49 0.44
CA PHE A 215 15.55 -13.85 0.94
C PHE A 215 16.93 -14.35 1.39
N ASN A 216 17.15 -14.50 2.70
CA ASN A 216 18.39 -15.01 3.31
C ASN A 216 19.67 -14.48 2.64
N ASP A 217 19.89 -13.16 2.66
CA ASP A 217 21.01 -12.47 2.00
C ASP A 217 21.02 -12.56 0.45
N LYS A 218 19.92 -13.03 -0.12
CA LYS A 218 19.70 -13.10 -1.57
C LYS A 218 18.46 -12.34 -1.94
N TYR A 219 18.43 -11.88 -3.19
CA TYR A 219 17.19 -11.35 -3.74
C TYR A 219 16.50 -12.41 -4.59
N LEU A 220 15.23 -12.61 -4.28
CA LEU A 220 14.34 -13.39 -5.12
C LEU A 220 13.58 -12.43 -6.01
N PHE A 221 13.63 -12.61 -7.32
CA PHE A 221 12.79 -11.87 -8.24
C PHE A 221 12.05 -12.80 -9.19
N TYR A 222 10.87 -12.38 -9.61
CA TYR A 222 10.02 -13.15 -10.50
C TYR A 222 9.98 -12.46 -11.87
N SER A 223 10.32 -13.20 -12.92
CA SER A 223 10.25 -12.69 -14.28
C SER A 223 9.00 -13.19 -15.01
N LYS A 224 8.64 -12.49 -16.09
CA LYS A 224 7.56 -12.92 -16.98
C LYS A 224 7.88 -14.30 -17.59
N GLY A 225 6.89 -15.20 -17.60
CA GLY A 225 7.06 -16.58 -18.05
C GLY A 225 7.12 -17.61 -16.93
N GLY A 226 6.96 -17.18 -15.66
CA GLY A 226 6.87 -18.08 -14.51
C GLY A 226 8.21 -18.47 -13.90
N ASN A 227 9.33 -17.98 -14.42
CA ASN A 227 10.65 -18.32 -13.90
C ASN A 227 11.02 -17.51 -12.66
N LEU A 228 11.51 -18.20 -11.65
CA LEU A 228 12.03 -17.65 -10.41
C LEU A 228 13.56 -17.58 -10.50
N HIS A 229 14.12 -16.40 -10.26
CA HIS A 229 15.56 -16.15 -10.30
C HIS A 229 16.08 -15.77 -8.92
N PHE A 230 17.22 -16.32 -8.53
CA PHE A 230 17.92 -16.03 -7.30
C PHE A 230 19.22 -15.29 -7.61
N LEU A 231 19.39 -14.10 -7.00
CA LEU A 231 20.62 -13.33 -7.04
C LEU A 231 21.39 -13.53 -5.74
N ASP A 232 22.61 -14.04 -5.83
CA ASP A 232 23.52 -14.11 -4.67
C ASP A 232 24.34 -12.82 -4.61
N ILE A 233 23.98 -11.97 -3.65
CA ILE A 233 24.66 -10.70 -3.43
C ILE A 233 25.97 -10.83 -2.62
N ASN A 234 26.23 -11.96 -1.98
CA ASN A 234 27.44 -12.19 -1.19
C ASN A 234 28.63 -12.61 -2.06
N ASN A 235 28.34 -13.31 -3.16
CA ASN A 235 29.35 -13.82 -4.09
C ASN A 235 29.50 -13.00 -5.36
N GLY A 236 29.15 -11.70 -5.32
CA GLY A 236 29.34 -10.80 -6.46
C GLY A 236 28.17 -10.73 -7.44
N LEU A 237 26.93 -10.68 -6.94
CA LEU A 237 25.72 -10.46 -7.77
C LEU A 237 25.58 -11.45 -8.93
N SER A 238 25.83 -12.71 -8.67
CA SER A 238 25.67 -13.76 -9.67
C SER A 238 24.28 -14.40 -9.59
N LEU A 239 23.69 -14.70 -10.77
CA LEU A 239 22.49 -15.50 -10.86
C LEU A 239 22.79 -16.94 -10.45
N LEU A 240 22.19 -17.45 -9.39
CA LEU A 240 22.46 -18.80 -8.86
C LEU A 240 21.64 -19.89 -9.54
N GLY A 241 20.50 -19.56 -10.12
CA GLY A 241 19.62 -20.53 -10.74
C GLY A 241 18.24 -19.99 -11.07
N THR A 242 17.52 -20.78 -11.83
CA THR A 242 16.14 -20.52 -12.22
C THR A 242 15.29 -21.72 -11.81
N LEU A 243 14.17 -21.48 -11.15
CA LEU A 243 13.15 -22.49 -10.89
C LEU A 243 12.07 -22.35 -11.96
N ASN A 244 11.81 -23.43 -12.65
CA ASN A 244 10.75 -23.54 -13.67
C ASN A 244 9.47 -24.06 -13.05
#